data_b4d27fb0ad533e7acd87a7af9b3a7f21
#
_entry.id   b4d27fb0ad533e7acd87a7af9b3a7f21
#
_cell.length_a   1.000
_cell.length_b   1.000
_cell.length_c   1.000
_cell.angle_alpha   90.00
_cell.angle_beta   90.00
_cell.angle_gamma   90.00
#
_symmetry.space_group_name_H-M   'P 1'
#
loop_
_entity.id
_entity.type
_entity.pdbx_description
1 polymer ?
#
loop_
_entity_poly.entity_id
_entity_poly.type
_entity_poly.pdbx_seq_one_letter_code
_entity_poly.pdbx_strand_id
1 'polypeptide(L)'
;MGDTDIHPIAEHPASGIRRQVGPVLAGGKTLSVVIPAYNEHKRIGQTFKELRAWLDEHFARRYEVILVDDGSRDNTAALVEEEARRWPQLTLLRQPRNLGKGAAVRRGCLAARNDYVVFMDADHATPIEELRAFFPKLEQGFDIVVGVRTFQESESHSRRVMGLGLLMLAHLIVFKKAVVDSQCGFKLFKRDVCQTVFSRCRINGGMIDVELFHIAHRMGLHIWFAPVYWDNKAGSTINVLRCVINDPFDLLAIRWRSMRGAYERPIARQPWQTGREPVQDAVAAAGGTK
;
A
#
# COMPACT_ATOMS: atom_id res chain seq x y z
N MET A 1 18.25 -11.41 -20.96
CA MET A 1 18.49 -11.45 -19.51
C MET A 1 18.75 -10.01 -19.08
N GLY A 2 17.67 -9.24 -18.85
CA GLY A 2 17.78 -7.82 -18.52
C GLY A 2 18.22 -7.64 -17.08
N ASP A 3 19.28 -6.89 -16.86
CA ASP A 3 19.70 -6.43 -15.54
C ASP A 3 18.62 -5.48 -15.00
N THR A 4 17.93 -5.91 -13.94
CA THR A 4 17.12 -5.01 -13.13
C THR A 4 18.10 -4.18 -12.32
N ASP A 5 18.38 -2.95 -12.77
CA ASP A 5 19.26 -2.02 -12.07
C ASP A 5 18.65 -1.65 -10.71
N ILE A 6 19.18 -2.28 -9.66
CA ILE A 6 18.95 -1.84 -8.28
C ILE A 6 19.93 -0.70 -8.05
N HIS A 7 19.46 0.54 -8.20
CA HIS A 7 20.27 1.72 -7.89
C HIS A 7 20.54 1.82 -6.38
N PRO A 8 21.76 2.21 -5.97
CA PRO A 8 22.12 2.34 -4.55
C PRO A 8 21.24 3.39 -3.86
N ILE A 9 20.92 3.14 -2.60
CA ILE A 9 20.14 4.01 -1.73
C ILE A 9 20.87 5.35 -1.61
N ALA A 10 20.24 6.42 -2.12
CA ALA A 10 20.71 7.77 -1.88
C ALA A 10 20.47 8.13 -0.40
N GLU A 11 21.41 8.82 0.24
CA GLU A 11 21.23 9.29 1.61
C GLU A 11 20.03 10.22 1.71
N HIS A 12 19.19 10.03 2.75
CA HIS A 12 18.04 10.90 3.02
C HIS A 12 18.58 12.27 3.47
N PRO A 13 18.17 13.39 2.84
CA PRO A 13 18.51 14.71 3.34
C PRO A 13 17.80 14.92 4.68
N ALA A 14 18.53 14.72 5.76
CA ALA A 14 18.03 14.98 7.10
C ALA A 14 17.52 16.43 7.20
N SER A 15 16.29 16.62 7.66
CA SER A 15 15.75 17.84 8.29
C SER A 15 15.69 19.15 7.48
N GLY A 16 15.55 19.12 6.17
CA GLY A 16 15.53 20.34 5.37
C GLY A 16 14.54 20.37 4.21
N ILE A 17 13.42 19.66 4.25
CA ILE A 17 12.36 19.79 3.22
C ILE A 17 11.73 21.18 3.39
N ARG A 18 12.30 22.19 2.73
CA ARG A 18 11.61 23.48 2.52
C ARG A 18 10.29 23.15 1.85
N ARG A 19 9.18 23.62 2.43
CA ARG A 19 7.86 23.60 1.82
C ARG A 19 7.95 24.26 0.44
N GLN A 20 8.19 23.49 -0.59
CA GLN A 20 7.96 23.95 -1.95
C GLN A 20 6.45 23.97 -2.13
N VAL A 21 5.89 25.16 -2.10
CA VAL A 21 4.49 25.43 -2.43
C VAL A 21 4.38 25.38 -3.95
N GLY A 22 3.64 24.39 -4.47
CA GLY A 22 3.44 24.23 -5.90
C GLY A 22 2.81 22.87 -6.23
N PRO A 23 2.22 22.70 -7.41
CA PRO A 23 1.66 21.41 -7.80
C PRO A 23 2.77 20.33 -7.79
N VAL A 24 2.53 19.26 -7.06
CA VAL A 24 3.47 18.13 -6.90
C VAL A 24 3.61 17.34 -8.21
N LEU A 25 2.61 17.45 -9.11
CA LEU A 25 2.57 16.77 -10.40
C LEU A 25 2.31 17.74 -11.54
N ALA A 26 3.15 17.65 -12.58
CA ALA A 26 2.93 18.35 -13.84
C ALA A 26 1.74 17.73 -14.63
N GLY A 27 1.10 18.52 -15.52
CA GLY A 27 0.17 18.01 -16.51
C GLY A 27 -1.19 17.51 -16.03
N GLY A 28 -1.66 17.94 -14.84
CA GLY A 28 -3.03 17.62 -14.42
C GLY A 28 -3.29 16.17 -14.00
N LYS A 29 -2.25 15.38 -13.73
CA LYS A 29 -2.33 13.99 -13.27
C LYS A 29 -3.11 13.84 -11.97
N THR A 30 -3.72 12.68 -11.79
CA THR A 30 -4.62 12.35 -10.68
C THR A 30 -4.04 11.23 -9.79
N LEU A 31 -4.42 11.20 -8.50
CA LEU A 31 -3.87 10.27 -7.51
C LEU A 31 -4.96 9.47 -6.81
N SER A 32 -4.80 8.16 -6.74
CA SER A 32 -5.55 7.28 -5.83
C SER A 32 -4.69 6.92 -4.64
N VAL A 33 -5.22 7.14 -3.43
CA VAL A 33 -4.59 6.72 -2.17
C VAL A 33 -5.35 5.52 -1.63
N VAL A 34 -4.68 4.40 -1.44
CA VAL A 34 -5.24 3.15 -0.93
C VAL A 34 -4.76 2.91 0.49
N ILE A 35 -5.68 2.73 1.42
CA ILE A 35 -5.40 2.55 2.85
C ILE A 35 -6.05 1.25 3.33
N PRO A 36 -5.31 0.16 3.54
CA PRO A 36 -5.82 -1.01 4.24
C PRO A 36 -5.96 -0.72 5.73
N ALA A 37 -7.09 -1.05 6.35
CA ALA A 37 -7.34 -0.80 7.76
C ALA A 37 -7.97 -2.02 8.45
N TYR A 38 -7.51 -2.33 9.66
CA TYR A 38 -8.11 -3.32 10.54
C TYR A 38 -7.94 -2.92 12.00
N ASN A 39 -9.05 -2.57 12.66
CA ASN A 39 -9.08 -2.08 14.05
C ASN A 39 -8.21 -0.83 14.24
N GLU A 40 -8.41 0.18 13.40
CA GLU A 40 -7.64 1.44 13.37
C GLU A 40 -8.41 2.64 13.94
N HIS A 41 -9.52 2.41 14.61
CA HIS A 41 -10.41 3.44 15.16
C HIS A 41 -9.68 4.58 15.91
N LYS A 42 -8.61 4.26 16.65
CA LYS A 42 -7.89 5.24 17.47
C LYS A 42 -6.95 6.16 16.64
N ARG A 43 -6.56 5.76 15.45
CA ARG A 43 -5.51 6.41 14.64
C ARG A 43 -6.02 7.03 13.35
N ILE A 44 -7.00 6.39 12.72
CA ILE A 44 -7.43 6.74 11.37
C ILE A 44 -7.97 8.18 11.23
N GLY A 45 -8.59 8.73 12.28
CA GLY A 45 -9.07 10.11 12.26
C GLY A 45 -7.95 11.14 12.09
N GLN A 46 -6.82 10.95 12.79
CA GLN A 46 -5.65 11.83 12.63
C GLN A 46 -5.03 11.66 11.24
N THR A 47 -4.93 10.42 10.75
CA THR A 47 -4.45 10.12 9.39
C THR A 47 -5.28 10.86 8.34
N PHE A 48 -6.60 10.85 8.45
CA PHE A 48 -7.48 11.56 7.52
C PHE A 48 -7.27 13.07 7.54
N LYS A 49 -7.10 13.67 8.71
CA LYS A 49 -6.86 15.10 8.85
C LYS A 49 -5.58 15.53 8.11
N GLU A 50 -4.49 14.84 8.34
CA GLU A 50 -3.19 15.13 7.73
C GLU A 50 -3.23 14.88 6.21
N LEU A 51 -3.75 13.72 5.81
CA LEU A 51 -3.87 13.31 4.41
C LEU A 51 -4.73 14.27 3.60
N ARG A 52 -5.92 14.64 4.11
CA ARG A 52 -6.84 15.54 3.42
C ARG A 52 -6.25 16.93 3.23
N ALA A 53 -5.62 17.49 4.27
CA ALA A 53 -4.98 18.79 4.18
C ALA A 53 -3.94 18.83 3.06
N TRP A 54 -3.08 17.82 3.01
CA TRP A 54 -2.04 17.73 1.98
C TRP A 54 -2.62 17.49 0.58
N LEU A 55 -3.60 16.60 0.44
CA LEU A 55 -4.21 16.28 -0.86
C LEU A 55 -4.99 17.46 -1.43
N ASP A 56 -5.75 18.18 -0.61
CA ASP A 56 -6.52 19.37 -1.05
C ASP A 56 -5.57 20.49 -1.51
N GLU A 57 -4.43 20.69 -0.82
CA GLU A 57 -3.41 21.67 -1.19
C GLU A 57 -2.75 21.35 -2.55
N HIS A 58 -2.44 20.06 -2.80
CA HIS A 58 -1.56 19.68 -3.91
C HIS A 58 -2.28 19.15 -5.15
N PHE A 59 -3.50 18.62 -4.97
CA PHE A 59 -4.24 17.98 -6.07
C PHE A 59 -5.53 18.69 -6.45
N ALA A 60 -5.93 19.76 -5.73
CA ALA A 60 -7.14 20.53 -6.05
C ALA A 60 -8.36 19.62 -6.32
N ARG A 61 -8.60 18.64 -5.43
CA ARG A 61 -9.65 17.60 -5.52
C ARG A 61 -9.52 16.59 -6.67
N ARG A 62 -8.41 16.57 -7.39
CA ARG A 62 -8.12 15.57 -8.43
C ARG A 62 -7.47 14.32 -7.83
N TYR A 63 -8.07 13.81 -6.78
CA TYR A 63 -7.64 12.60 -6.09
C TYR A 63 -8.85 11.78 -5.60
N GLU A 64 -8.61 10.54 -5.27
CA GLU A 64 -9.52 9.70 -4.50
C GLU A 64 -8.76 9.01 -3.36
N VAL A 65 -9.46 8.76 -2.26
CA VAL A 65 -8.98 7.95 -1.13
C VAL A 65 -9.86 6.73 -1.02
N ILE A 66 -9.27 5.54 -1.05
CA ILE A 66 -9.96 4.26 -0.94
C ILE A 66 -9.48 3.60 0.34
N LEU A 67 -10.28 3.69 1.39
CA LEU A 67 -10.01 2.91 2.59
C LEU A 67 -10.66 1.53 2.45
N VAL A 68 -9.87 0.48 2.68
CA VAL A 68 -10.37 -0.89 2.68
C VAL A 68 -10.38 -1.42 4.12
N ASP A 69 -11.57 -1.49 4.70
CA ASP A 69 -11.79 -2.10 6.02
C ASP A 69 -11.73 -3.62 5.90
N ASP A 70 -10.73 -4.23 6.52
CA ASP A 70 -10.50 -5.68 6.50
C ASP A 70 -11.34 -6.41 7.56
N GLY A 71 -12.62 -6.05 7.67
CA GLY A 71 -13.54 -6.65 8.61
C GLY A 71 -13.24 -6.28 10.06
N SER A 72 -13.03 -5.00 10.35
CA SER A 72 -12.80 -4.48 11.69
C SER A 72 -13.93 -4.86 12.65
N ARG A 73 -13.57 -5.08 13.92
CA ARG A 73 -14.48 -5.40 15.03
C ARG A 73 -14.70 -4.21 15.96
N ASP A 74 -13.96 -3.13 15.75
CA ASP A 74 -14.11 -1.87 16.46
C ASP A 74 -14.90 -0.84 15.62
N ASN A 75 -14.92 0.40 16.04
CA ASN A 75 -15.66 1.46 15.36
C ASN A 75 -14.96 2.04 14.11
N THR A 76 -13.93 1.38 13.57
CA THR A 76 -13.19 1.86 12.40
C THR A 76 -14.12 2.15 11.21
N ALA A 77 -14.93 1.17 10.82
CA ALA A 77 -15.83 1.32 9.66
C ALA A 77 -16.84 2.45 9.85
N ALA A 78 -17.46 2.55 11.02
CA ALA A 78 -18.44 3.61 11.32
C ALA A 78 -17.82 5.01 11.26
N LEU A 79 -16.60 5.17 11.78
CA LEU A 79 -15.87 6.44 11.72
C LEU A 79 -15.56 6.83 10.27
N VAL A 80 -15.14 5.86 9.45
CA VAL A 80 -14.85 6.12 8.03
C VAL A 80 -16.10 6.44 7.24
N GLU A 81 -17.23 5.78 7.52
CA GLU A 81 -18.54 6.11 6.92
C GLU A 81 -18.98 7.53 7.25
N GLU A 82 -18.78 7.96 8.48
CA GLU A 82 -19.10 9.34 8.89
C GLU A 82 -18.21 10.36 8.17
N GLU A 83 -16.91 10.10 8.10
CA GLU A 83 -15.97 10.99 7.42
C GLU A 83 -16.26 11.06 5.91
N ALA A 84 -16.61 9.96 5.26
CA ALA A 84 -16.95 9.90 3.84
C ALA A 84 -18.16 10.76 3.47
N ARG A 85 -19.10 11.04 4.41
CA ARG A 85 -20.21 11.99 4.18
C ARG A 85 -19.72 13.43 4.04
N ARG A 86 -18.57 13.77 4.67
CA ARG A 86 -17.98 15.11 4.67
C ARG A 86 -16.81 15.26 3.71
N TRP A 87 -16.33 14.14 3.16
CA TRP A 87 -15.18 14.07 2.26
C TRP A 87 -15.54 13.24 1.02
N PRO A 88 -16.10 13.85 -0.04
CA PRO A 88 -16.62 13.14 -1.22
C PRO A 88 -15.57 12.30 -1.95
N GLN A 89 -14.27 12.59 -1.80
CA GLN A 89 -13.17 11.83 -2.37
C GLN A 89 -12.86 10.54 -1.61
N LEU A 90 -13.37 10.38 -0.37
CA LEU A 90 -13.16 9.18 0.44
C LEU A 90 -14.23 8.13 0.12
N THR A 91 -13.77 6.91 -0.17
CA THR A 91 -14.64 5.74 -0.38
C THR A 91 -14.24 4.65 0.61
N LEU A 92 -15.21 4.07 1.30
CA LEU A 92 -15.02 2.89 2.13
C LEU A 92 -15.35 1.62 1.32
N LEU A 93 -14.42 0.65 1.31
CA LEU A 93 -14.65 -0.71 0.85
C LEU A 93 -14.58 -1.66 2.04
N ARG A 94 -15.67 -2.37 2.35
CA ARG A 94 -15.70 -3.30 3.49
C ARG A 94 -15.50 -4.74 3.04
N GLN A 95 -14.58 -5.46 3.69
CA GLN A 95 -14.46 -6.90 3.55
C GLN A 95 -15.44 -7.60 4.51
N PRO A 96 -16.02 -8.76 4.15
CA PRO A 96 -17.02 -9.44 5.00
C PRO A 96 -16.40 -9.97 6.31
N ARG A 97 -15.08 -10.11 6.36
CA ARG A 97 -14.30 -10.56 7.51
C ARG A 97 -12.84 -10.20 7.31
N ASN A 98 -12.01 -10.37 8.34
CA ASN A 98 -10.56 -10.23 8.19
C ASN A 98 -10.03 -11.29 7.22
N LEU A 99 -9.60 -10.82 6.04
CA LEU A 99 -8.98 -11.63 4.99
C LEU A 99 -7.47 -11.44 4.93
N GLY A 100 -6.93 -10.42 5.61
CA GLY A 100 -5.53 -10.08 5.70
C GLY A 100 -5.13 -8.84 4.89
N LYS A 101 -4.03 -8.19 5.32
CA LYS A 101 -3.52 -6.94 4.73
C LYS A 101 -3.39 -7.03 3.20
N GLY A 102 -2.83 -8.12 2.69
CA GLY A 102 -2.64 -8.31 1.24
C GLY A 102 -3.95 -8.35 0.47
N ALA A 103 -5.00 -8.96 1.03
CA ALA A 103 -6.33 -8.95 0.40
C ALA A 103 -6.93 -7.54 0.37
N ALA A 104 -6.75 -6.75 1.44
CA ALA A 104 -7.23 -5.38 1.51
C ALA A 104 -6.50 -4.46 0.53
N VAL A 105 -5.15 -4.50 0.52
CA VAL A 105 -4.32 -3.75 -0.44
C VAL A 105 -4.71 -4.08 -1.88
N ARG A 106 -4.77 -5.36 -2.23
CA ARG A 106 -5.17 -5.83 -3.56
C ARG A 106 -6.54 -5.29 -3.97
N ARG A 107 -7.52 -5.35 -3.08
CA ARG A 107 -8.87 -4.85 -3.36
C ARG A 107 -8.87 -3.35 -3.65
N GLY A 108 -8.19 -2.56 -2.83
CA GLY A 108 -8.08 -1.11 -3.01
C GLY A 108 -7.33 -0.73 -4.29
N CYS A 109 -6.19 -1.36 -4.56
CA CYS A 109 -5.39 -1.12 -5.76
C CYS A 109 -6.15 -1.47 -7.05
N LEU A 110 -6.93 -2.56 -7.06
CA LEU A 110 -7.77 -2.91 -8.21
C LEU A 110 -8.99 -2.00 -8.39
N ALA A 111 -9.44 -1.33 -7.33
CA ALA A 111 -10.53 -0.36 -7.38
C ALA A 111 -10.06 1.06 -7.77
N ALA A 112 -8.77 1.35 -7.71
CA ALA A 112 -8.17 2.64 -8.02
C ALA A 112 -8.38 3.02 -9.51
N ARG A 113 -8.69 4.32 -9.77
CA ARG A 113 -9.07 4.81 -11.11
C ARG A 113 -8.16 5.89 -11.66
N ASN A 114 -7.36 6.53 -10.78
CA ASN A 114 -6.52 7.67 -11.15
C ASN A 114 -5.20 7.24 -11.80
N ASP A 115 -4.47 8.19 -12.39
CA ASP A 115 -3.23 7.95 -13.15
C ASP A 115 -2.14 7.28 -12.31
N TYR A 116 -2.03 7.67 -11.05
CA TYR A 116 -1.10 7.10 -10.09
C TYR A 116 -1.84 6.50 -8.91
N VAL A 117 -1.28 5.44 -8.35
CA VAL A 117 -1.85 4.73 -7.19
C VAL A 117 -0.77 4.60 -6.14
N VAL A 118 -1.01 5.14 -4.96
CA VAL A 118 -0.20 4.89 -3.78
C VAL A 118 -0.97 4.03 -2.79
N PHE A 119 -0.35 3.00 -2.23
CA PHE A 119 -0.87 2.45 -1.00
C PHE A 119 0.00 2.84 0.19
N MET A 120 -0.63 3.13 1.31
CA MET A 120 0.00 3.52 2.56
C MET A 120 -0.68 2.86 3.76
N ASP A 121 0.06 2.68 4.85
CA ASP A 121 -0.49 2.14 6.09
C ASP A 121 -1.43 3.14 6.79
N ALA A 122 -2.42 2.63 7.51
CA ALA A 122 -3.47 3.43 8.15
C ALA A 122 -2.97 4.29 9.32
N ASP A 123 -1.80 4.00 9.86
CA ASP A 123 -1.21 4.72 10.99
C ASP A 123 -0.38 5.96 10.59
N HIS A 124 -0.25 6.21 9.27
CA HIS A 124 0.53 7.33 8.74
C HIS A 124 1.98 7.35 9.26
N ALA A 125 2.58 6.17 9.45
CA ALA A 125 3.96 6.06 9.90
C ALA A 125 4.98 6.63 8.89
N THR A 126 4.64 6.61 7.60
CA THR A 126 5.33 7.35 6.54
C THR A 126 4.46 8.52 6.12
N PRO A 127 4.92 9.77 6.28
CA PRO A 127 4.16 10.96 5.88
C PRO A 127 3.85 10.97 4.38
N ILE A 128 2.66 11.48 4.03
CA ILE A 128 2.22 11.57 2.62
C ILE A 128 3.11 12.49 1.78
N GLU A 129 3.78 13.45 2.42
CA GLU A 129 4.73 14.39 1.84
C GLU A 129 5.90 13.72 1.12
N GLU A 130 6.25 12.49 1.52
CA GLU A 130 7.31 11.68 0.88
C GLU A 130 7.02 11.42 -0.60
N LEU A 131 5.77 11.50 -1.04
CA LEU A 131 5.38 11.40 -2.45
C LEU A 131 6.08 12.45 -3.35
N ARG A 132 6.51 13.59 -2.78
CA ARG A 132 7.26 14.61 -3.54
C ARG A 132 8.53 14.04 -4.17
N ALA A 133 9.21 13.11 -3.48
CA ALA A 133 10.39 12.44 -3.98
C ALA A 133 10.06 11.29 -4.95
N PHE A 134 8.83 10.77 -4.90
CA PHE A 134 8.43 9.59 -5.68
C PHE A 134 7.97 9.93 -7.09
N PHE A 135 7.18 10.99 -7.25
CA PHE A 135 6.64 11.37 -8.56
C PHE A 135 7.70 11.60 -9.64
N PRO A 136 8.80 12.33 -9.36
CA PRO A 136 9.87 12.51 -10.35
C PRO A 136 10.48 11.21 -10.85
N LYS A 137 10.47 10.15 -10.02
CA LYS A 137 10.98 8.84 -10.40
C LYS A 137 10.08 8.12 -11.40
N LEU A 138 8.75 8.20 -11.21
CA LEU A 138 7.80 7.69 -12.22
C LEU A 138 7.91 8.44 -13.55
N GLU A 139 8.17 9.76 -13.51
CA GLU A 139 8.39 10.58 -14.71
C GLU A 139 9.72 10.24 -15.41
N GLN A 140 10.74 9.81 -14.67
CA GLN A 140 12.01 9.30 -15.20
C GLN A 140 11.90 7.91 -15.83
N GLY A 141 10.71 7.29 -15.84
CA GLY A 141 10.46 6.02 -16.50
C GLY A 141 10.36 4.81 -15.57
N PHE A 142 10.59 4.98 -14.27
CA PHE A 142 10.33 3.88 -13.33
C PHE A 142 8.84 3.54 -13.29
N ASP A 143 8.53 2.28 -13.01
CA ASP A 143 7.16 1.77 -13.00
C ASP A 143 6.57 1.74 -11.60
N ILE A 144 7.44 1.51 -10.60
CA ILE A 144 7.11 1.42 -9.18
C ILE A 144 8.16 2.20 -8.39
N VAL A 145 7.71 2.98 -7.41
CA VAL A 145 8.59 3.61 -6.41
C VAL A 145 8.23 3.10 -5.03
N VAL A 146 9.21 2.60 -4.32
CA VAL A 146 9.06 1.92 -3.02
C VAL A 146 9.79 2.71 -1.95
N GLY A 147 9.10 3.01 -0.85
CA GLY A 147 9.74 3.56 0.33
C GLY A 147 10.66 2.53 1.00
N VAL A 148 11.82 2.99 1.41
CA VAL A 148 12.76 2.22 2.24
C VAL A 148 12.94 2.97 3.54
N ARG A 149 12.62 2.32 4.66
CA ARG A 149 12.75 2.93 5.98
C ARG A 149 14.20 3.20 6.30
N THR A 150 14.55 4.45 6.55
CA THR A 150 15.84 4.79 7.14
C THR A 150 15.76 4.47 8.63
N PHE A 151 16.51 3.47 9.06
CA PHE A 151 16.50 3.01 10.45
C PHE A 151 17.00 4.13 11.39
N GLN A 152 16.12 4.62 12.24
CA GLN A 152 16.54 5.32 13.44
C GLN A 152 16.90 4.29 14.51
N GLU A 153 17.88 4.62 15.39
CA GLU A 153 18.48 3.71 16.39
C GLU A 153 17.53 3.11 17.44
N SER A 154 16.22 3.40 17.38
CA SER A 154 15.24 3.05 18.41
C SER A 154 14.52 1.70 18.23
N GLU A 155 14.85 0.89 17.23
CA GLU A 155 14.20 -0.42 17.06
C GLU A 155 14.72 -1.46 18.06
N SER A 156 13.79 -2.21 18.67
CA SER A 156 14.16 -3.32 19.55
C SER A 156 14.95 -4.39 18.78
N HIS A 157 16.05 -4.85 19.37
CA HIS A 157 16.98 -5.83 18.76
C HIS A 157 16.26 -7.10 18.25
N SER A 158 15.22 -7.56 18.96
CA SER A 158 14.41 -8.73 18.58
C SER A 158 13.62 -8.55 17.28
N ARG A 159 13.04 -7.37 17.05
CA ARG A 159 12.31 -7.06 15.78
C ARG A 159 13.27 -7.01 14.60
N ARG A 160 14.46 -6.44 14.81
CA ARG A 160 15.52 -6.35 13.81
C ARG A 160 16.03 -7.72 13.37
N VAL A 161 16.29 -8.62 14.33
CA VAL A 161 16.74 -9.99 14.06
C VAL A 161 15.67 -10.81 13.35
N MET A 162 14.41 -10.69 13.77
CA MET A 162 13.29 -11.39 13.13
C MET A 162 13.02 -10.88 11.70
N GLY A 163 13.09 -9.57 11.49
CA GLY A 163 12.98 -8.96 10.15
C GLY A 163 14.09 -9.41 9.21
N LEU A 164 15.34 -9.45 9.68
CA LEU A 164 16.49 -9.94 8.94
C LEU A 164 16.36 -11.44 8.60
N GLY A 165 15.90 -12.27 9.54
CA GLY A 165 15.69 -13.70 9.32
C GLY A 165 14.63 -13.96 8.22
N LEU A 166 13.52 -13.24 8.27
CA LEU A 166 12.46 -13.35 7.27
C LEU A 166 12.93 -12.84 5.89
N LEU A 167 13.68 -11.75 5.86
CA LEU A 167 14.28 -11.20 4.65
C LEU A 167 15.29 -12.18 4.03
N MET A 168 16.14 -12.82 4.83
CA MET A 168 17.05 -13.88 4.38
C MET A 168 16.30 -15.07 3.81
N LEU A 169 15.21 -15.49 4.46
CA LEU A 169 14.38 -16.59 3.99
C LEU A 169 13.69 -16.25 2.66
N ALA A 170 13.17 -15.02 2.52
CA ALA A 170 12.61 -14.53 1.28
C ALA A 170 13.65 -14.51 0.15
N HIS A 171 14.89 -14.12 0.44
CA HIS A 171 16.00 -14.17 -0.52
C HIS A 171 16.32 -15.58 -0.98
N LEU A 172 16.46 -16.52 -0.05
CA LEU A 172 16.78 -17.91 -0.36
C LEU A 172 15.69 -18.59 -1.18
N ILE A 173 14.42 -18.31 -0.89
CA ILE A 173 13.28 -19.02 -1.49
C ILE A 173 12.79 -18.34 -2.76
N VAL A 174 12.71 -17.02 -2.79
CA VAL A 174 11.99 -16.26 -3.83
C VAL A 174 12.92 -15.45 -4.73
N PHE A 175 13.90 -14.78 -4.15
CA PHE A 175 14.80 -13.89 -4.87
C PHE A 175 16.21 -14.46 -4.97
N LYS A 176 16.84 -14.29 -6.13
CA LYS A 176 18.28 -14.60 -6.30
C LYS A 176 19.21 -13.40 -6.04
N LYS A 177 18.64 -12.20 -5.82
CA LYS A 177 19.37 -10.94 -5.57
C LYS A 177 18.81 -10.24 -4.33
N ALA A 178 19.63 -9.40 -3.67
CA ALA A 178 19.26 -8.70 -2.45
C ALA A 178 18.09 -7.73 -2.67
N VAL A 179 17.01 -7.90 -1.91
CA VAL A 179 15.90 -6.95 -1.83
C VAL A 179 16.05 -6.16 -0.54
N VAL A 180 16.12 -4.85 -0.66
CA VAL A 180 16.20 -3.93 0.49
C VAL A 180 14.77 -3.72 1.00
N ASP A 181 14.55 -3.71 2.32
CA ASP A 181 13.29 -3.46 3.04
C ASP A 181 12.00 -3.54 2.21
N SER A 182 11.59 -4.75 1.87
CA SER A 182 10.41 -4.99 1.03
C SER A 182 9.08 -4.63 1.72
N GLN A 183 9.07 -4.47 3.04
CA GLN A 183 7.85 -4.39 3.86
C GLN A 183 7.41 -2.97 4.23
N CYS A 184 8.07 -1.93 3.70
CA CYS A 184 7.58 -0.57 3.87
C CYS A 184 6.20 -0.41 3.23
N GLY A 185 5.19 -0.03 4.04
CA GLY A 185 3.81 0.16 3.59
C GLY A 185 3.58 1.44 2.79
N PHE A 186 4.58 1.91 2.02
CA PHE A 186 4.47 3.13 1.22
C PHE A 186 5.05 2.91 -0.17
N LYS A 187 4.16 2.72 -1.17
CA LYS A 187 4.55 2.38 -2.54
C LYS A 187 3.67 3.09 -3.56
N LEU A 188 4.30 3.72 -4.55
CA LEU A 188 3.65 4.45 -5.63
C LEU A 188 3.80 3.71 -6.96
N PHE A 189 2.74 3.66 -7.74
CA PHE A 189 2.64 2.96 -9.02
C PHE A 189 2.02 3.83 -10.10
N LYS A 190 2.35 3.58 -11.36
CA LYS A 190 1.46 3.90 -12.47
C LYS A 190 0.22 3.02 -12.38
N ARG A 191 -0.97 3.52 -12.73
CA ARG A 191 -2.23 2.77 -12.57
C ARG A 191 -2.25 1.42 -13.29
N ASP A 192 -1.83 1.40 -14.54
CA ASP A 192 -1.79 0.19 -15.37
C ASP A 192 -0.85 -0.88 -14.79
N VAL A 193 0.32 -0.46 -14.31
CA VAL A 193 1.27 -1.32 -13.58
C VAL A 193 0.64 -1.84 -12.30
N CYS A 194 0.04 -0.97 -11.49
CA CYS A 194 -0.66 -1.34 -10.26
C CYS A 194 -1.71 -2.42 -10.52
N GLN A 195 -2.63 -2.17 -11.46
CA GLN A 195 -3.69 -3.13 -11.79
C GLN A 195 -3.12 -4.43 -12.35
N THR A 196 -2.10 -4.35 -13.18
CA THR A 196 -1.47 -5.53 -13.79
C THR A 196 -0.81 -6.42 -12.73
N VAL A 197 -0.08 -5.83 -11.79
CA VAL A 197 0.60 -6.56 -10.71
C VAL A 197 -0.42 -7.13 -9.71
N PHE A 198 -1.30 -6.28 -9.18
CA PHE A 198 -2.26 -6.71 -8.15
C PHE A 198 -3.32 -7.68 -8.68
N SER A 199 -3.63 -7.66 -9.98
CA SER A 199 -4.48 -8.71 -10.59
C SER A 199 -3.84 -10.11 -10.57
N ARG A 200 -2.54 -10.19 -10.36
CA ARG A 200 -1.78 -11.45 -10.29
C ARG A 200 -1.42 -11.87 -8.87
N CYS A 201 -1.46 -10.95 -7.91
CA CYS A 201 -1.20 -11.25 -6.50
C CYS A 201 -2.23 -12.21 -5.92
N ARG A 202 -1.79 -13.19 -5.15
CA ARG A 202 -2.61 -14.28 -4.56
C ARG A 202 -2.46 -14.38 -3.06
N ILE A 203 -1.42 -13.77 -2.49
CA ILE A 203 -1.20 -13.73 -1.04
C ILE A 203 -2.18 -12.75 -0.40
N ASN A 204 -2.77 -13.17 0.71
CA ASN A 204 -3.70 -12.35 1.48
C ASN A 204 -3.03 -11.73 2.71
N GLY A 205 -1.92 -12.32 3.16
CA GLY A 205 -1.17 -11.89 4.35
C GLY A 205 -0.15 -10.77 4.09
N GLY A 206 0.79 -10.63 5.04
CA GLY A 206 1.86 -9.62 4.98
C GLY A 206 2.87 -9.87 3.87
N MET A 207 3.01 -11.13 3.40
CA MET A 207 3.93 -11.46 2.31
C MET A 207 3.46 -10.98 0.92
N ILE A 208 2.36 -10.22 0.84
CA ILE A 208 1.93 -9.56 -0.40
C ILE A 208 3.03 -8.70 -1.02
N ASP A 209 3.85 -8.05 -0.20
CA ASP A 209 4.95 -7.21 -0.65
C ASP A 209 6.03 -8.04 -1.37
N VAL A 210 6.36 -9.21 -0.84
CA VAL A 210 7.31 -10.14 -1.47
C VAL A 210 6.75 -10.68 -2.79
N GLU A 211 5.46 -11.05 -2.82
CA GLU A 211 4.79 -11.50 -4.03
C GLU A 211 4.76 -10.42 -5.10
N LEU A 212 4.47 -9.17 -4.72
CA LEU A 212 4.49 -8.01 -5.60
C LEU A 212 5.83 -7.84 -6.29
N PHE A 213 6.93 -7.85 -5.54
CA PHE A 213 8.28 -7.72 -6.10
C PHE A 213 8.64 -8.90 -7.01
N HIS A 214 8.22 -10.11 -6.62
CA HIS A 214 8.43 -11.28 -7.45
C HIS A 214 7.73 -11.16 -8.81
N ILE A 215 6.47 -10.71 -8.81
CA ILE A 215 5.70 -10.48 -10.05
C ILE A 215 6.34 -9.36 -10.86
N ALA A 216 6.66 -8.22 -10.23
CA ALA A 216 7.28 -7.08 -10.90
C ALA A 216 8.61 -7.45 -11.58
N HIS A 217 9.46 -8.20 -10.88
CA HIS A 217 10.72 -8.72 -11.45
C HIS A 217 10.49 -9.64 -12.64
N ARG A 218 9.53 -10.59 -12.55
CA ARG A 218 9.21 -11.47 -13.67
C ARG A 218 8.67 -10.73 -14.90
N MET A 219 8.03 -9.59 -14.69
CA MET A 219 7.49 -8.73 -15.75
C MET A 219 8.53 -7.74 -16.30
N GLY A 220 9.74 -7.72 -15.75
CA GLY A 220 10.79 -6.76 -16.17
C GLY A 220 10.45 -5.31 -15.81
N LEU A 221 9.65 -5.07 -14.75
CA LEU A 221 9.30 -3.72 -14.31
C LEU A 221 10.47 -3.06 -13.60
N HIS A 222 10.66 -1.76 -13.84
CA HIS A 222 11.69 -0.95 -13.22
C HIS A 222 11.21 -0.40 -11.87
N ILE A 223 11.94 -0.76 -10.81
CA ILE A 223 11.60 -0.37 -9.43
C ILE A 223 12.67 0.57 -8.90
N TRP A 224 12.24 1.73 -8.36
CA TRP A 224 13.10 2.63 -7.62
C TRP A 224 12.85 2.49 -6.12
N PHE A 225 13.92 2.42 -5.33
CA PHE A 225 13.89 2.39 -3.88
C PHE A 225 14.29 3.75 -3.34
N ALA A 226 13.35 4.46 -2.70
CA ALA A 226 13.55 5.80 -2.15
C ALA A 226 13.61 5.73 -0.62
N PRO A 227 14.64 6.30 0.03
CA PRO A 227 14.64 6.44 1.48
C PRO A 227 13.47 7.34 1.90
N VAL A 228 12.73 6.92 2.94
CA VAL A 228 11.61 7.68 3.50
C VAL A 228 11.77 7.86 5.00
N TYR A 229 11.26 8.98 5.50
CA TYR A 229 11.07 9.14 6.93
C TYR A 229 10.02 8.14 7.40
N TRP A 230 10.29 7.48 8.52
CA TRP A 230 9.39 6.54 9.12
C TRP A 230 9.33 6.73 10.64
N ASP A 231 8.14 6.98 11.16
CA ASP A 231 7.89 7.15 12.59
C ASP A 231 7.27 5.88 13.16
N ASN A 232 7.98 5.25 14.12
CA ASN A 232 7.50 4.03 14.77
C ASN A 232 6.36 4.33 15.73
N LYS A 233 5.13 4.42 15.20
CA LYS A 233 3.95 4.66 16.04
C LYS A 233 3.62 3.42 16.88
N ALA A 234 3.47 3.62 18.19
CA ALA A 234 3.07 2.57 19.11
C ALA A 234 1.66 2.03 18.78
N GLY A 235 1.42 0.74 19.01
CA GLY A 235 0.09 0.13 18.88
C GLY A 235 -0.14 -0.66 17.60
N SER A 236 0.91 -1.28 17.03
CA SER A 236 0.75 -2.22 15.91
C SER A 236 -0.25 -3.33 16.25
N THR A 237 -1.24 -3.55 15.38
CA THR A 237 -2.23 -4.63 15.48
C THR A 237 -1.75 -5.95 14.88
N ILE A 238 -0.49 -6.00 14.43
CA ILE A 238 0.10 -7.19 13.79
C ILE A 238 0.29 -8.30 14.84
N ASN A 239 -0.33 -9.44 14.60
CA ASN A 239 -0.11 -10.64 15.40
C ASN A 239 1.18 -11.33 14.96
N VAL A 240 2.27 -11.07 15.69
CA VAL A 240 3.62 -11.58 15.40
C VAL A 240 3.65 -13.10 15.28
N LEU A 241 2.95 -13.82 16.17
CA LEU A 241 2.92 -15.29 16.14
C LEU A 241 2.31 -15.81 14.85
N ARG A 242 1.23 -15.16 14.37
CA ARG A 242 0.58 -15.50 13.11
C ARG A 242 1.51 -15.26 11.91
N CYS A 243 2.29 -14.19 11.94
CA CYS A 243 3.28 -13.90 10.90
C CYS A 243 4.38 -14.97 10.87
N VAL A 244 4.99 -15.29 12.02
CA VAL A 244 6.05 -16.31 12.12
C VAL A 244 5.61 -17.66 11.57
N ILE A 245 4.35 -18.04 11.76
CA ILE A 245 3.82 -19.32 11.27
C ILE A 245 3.47 -19.24 9.77
N ASN A 246 2.78 -18.20 9.33
CA ASN A 246 2.22 -18.15 7.97
C ASN A 246 3.24 -17.68 6.92
N ASP A 247 4.13 -16.76 7.26
CA ASP A 247 5.03 -16.15 6.28
C ASP A 247 5.94 -17.15 5.55
N PRO A 248 6.53 -18.18 6.21
CA PRO A 248 7.26 -19.22 5.52
C PRO A 248 6.42 -20.01 4.51
N PHE A 249 5.16 -20.33 4.85
CA PHE A 249 4.25 -21.02 3.93
C PHE A 249 3.86 -20.14 2.75
N ASP A 250 3.65 -18.84 2.97
CA ASP A 250 3.40 -17.88 1.92
C ASP A 250 4.59 -17.80 0.95
N LEU A 251 5.83 -17.77 1.45
CA LEU A 251 7.04 -17.76 0.62
C LEU A 251 7.15 -19.04 -0.23
N LEU A 252 6.91 -20.21 0.36
CA LEU A 252 6.87 -21.47 -0.38
C LEU A 252 5.77 -21.48 -1.43
N ALA A 253 4.59 -20.94 -1.09
CA ALA A 253 3.48 -20.83 -2.03
C ALA A 253 3.80 -19.90 -3.21
N ILE A 254 4.48 -18.75 -2.96
CA ILE A 254 4.96 -17.86 -4.01
C ILE A 254 5.91 -18.62 -4.95
N ARG A 255 6.91 -19.33 -4.39
CA ARG A 255 7.86 -20.09 -5.18
C ARG A 255 7.18 -21.17 -6.02
N TRP A 256 6.32 -21.97 -5.43
CA TRP A 256 5.58 -23.05 -6.09
C TRP A 256 4.66 -22.52 -7.20
N ARG A 257 3.91 -21.47 -6.95
CA ARG A 257 3.04 -20.80 -7.93
C ARG A 257 3.86 -20.24 -9.09
N SER A 258 5.02 -19.67 -8.80
CA SER A 258 5.94 -19.15 -9.80
C SER A 258 6.44 -20.25 -10.75
N MET A 259 6.82 -21.41 -10.21
CA MET A 259 7.26 -22.55 -11.02
C MET A 259 6.16 -23.11 -11.93
N ARG A 260 4.90 -22.96 -11.52
CA ARG A 260 3.72 -23.39 -12.30
C ARG A 260 3.17 -22.32 -13.26
N GLY A 261 3.85 -21.20 -13.44
CA GLY A 261 3.40 -20.11 -14.32
C GLY A 261 2.12 -19.40 -13.84
N ALA A 262 1.77 -19.53 -12.54
CA ALA A 262 0.51 -19.01 -12.02
C ALA A 262 0.40 -17.47 -12.08
N TYR A 263 1.53 -16.76 -12.18
CA TYR A 263 1.58 -15.30 -12.27
C TYR A 263 1.52 -14.76 -13.71
N GLU A 264 1.52 -15.62 -14.70
CA GLU A 264 1.37 -15.20 -16.11
C GLU A 264 -0.06 -14.76 -16.43
N ARG A 265 -1.04 -15.24 -15.65
CA ARG A 265 -2.46 -14.94 -15.84
C ARG A 265 -3.03 -14.18 -14.64
N PRO A 266 -3.89 -13.16 -14.87
CA PRO A 266 -4.65 -12.51 -13.81
C PRO A 266 -5.58 -13.50 -13.10
N ILE A 267 -5.89 -13.22 -11.82
CA ILE A 267 -6.95 -13.96 -11.09
C ILE A 267 -8.30 -13.44 -11.57
N ALA A 268 -9.28 -14.34 -11.76
CA ALA A 268 -10.67 -13.93 -11.94
C ALA A 268 -11.14 -13.11 -10.73
N ARG A 269 -11.74 -11.94 -10.99
CA ARG A 269 -12.24 -11.07 -9.91
C ARG A 269 -13.33 -11.81 -9.14
N GLN A 270 -13.20 -11.84 -7.82
CA GLN A 270 -14.26 -12.34 -6.96
C GLN A 270 -15.46 -11.38 -6.97
N PRO A 271 -16.70 -11.85 -6.83
CA PRO A 271 -17.90 -11.00 -6.86
C PRO A 271 -17.84 -9.80 -5.92
N TRP A 272 -17.30 -9.98 -4.71
CA TRP A 272 -17.13 -8.91 -3.71
C TRP A 272 -16.00 -7.91 -4.05
N GLN A 273 -15.16 -8.20 -5.04
CA GLN A 273 -14.12 -7.28 -5.53
C GLN A 273 -14.65 -6.34 -6.62
N THR A 274 -15.79 -6.62 -7.19
CA THR A 274 -16.38 -5.83 -8.29
C THR A 274 -17.37 -4.76 -7.81
N GLY A 275 -17.89 -4.88 -6.57
CA GLY A 275 -18.83 -3.93 -6.00
C GLY A 275 -18.11 -2.81 -5.25
N ARG A 276 -18.23 -1.57 -5.69
CA ARG A 276 -18.22 -0.41 -4.81
C ARG A 276 -19.64 -0.31 -4.27
N GLU A 277 -19.84 -0.51 -2.96
CA GLU A 277 -21.03 0.05 -2.33
C GLU A 277 -20.70 1.52 -2.03
N PRO A 278 -21.24 2.49 -2.79
CA PRO A 278 -21.12 3.88 -2.40
C PRO A 278 -21.96 4.06 -1.13
N VAL A 279 -21.38 4.69 -0.12
CA VAL A 279 -22.10 5.10 1.10
C VAL A 279 -23.34 5.96 0.75
N GLN A 280 -23.39 6.52 -0.45
CA GLN A 280 -24.52 7.31 -0.96
C GLN A 280 -25.79 6.50 -1.25
N ASP A 281 -25.70 5.21 -1.62
CA ASP A 281 -26.90 4.43 -1.96
C ASP A 281 -27.63 3.88 -0.74
N ALA A 282 -26.95 3.73 0.40
CA ALA A 282 -27.57 3.29 1.66
C ALA A 282 -28.50 4.37 2.28
N VAL A 283 -28.25 5.64 1.98
CA VAL A 283 -29.09 6.76 2.47
C VAL A 283 -30.36 6.91 1.63
N ALA A 284 -30.31 6.60 0.34
CA ALA A 284 -31.49 6.63 -0.54
C ALA A 284 -32.48 5.50 -0.25
N ALA A 285 -31.99 4.32 0.15
CA ALA A 285 -32.84 3.16 0.48
C ALA A 285 -33.55 3.28 1.84
N ALA A 286 -33.02 4.07 2.78
CA ALA A 286 -33.60 4.28 4.11
C ALA A 286 -34.62 5.45 4.16
N GLY A 287 -34.74 6.25 3.10
CA GLY A 287 -35.62 7.44 3.04
C GLY A 287 -36.98 7.23 2.40
N GLY A 288 -37.34 6.04 1.98
CA GLY A 288 -38.55 5.73 1.20
C GLY A 288 -39.59 4.91 1.92
N THR A 289 -39.99 5.31 3.13
CA THR A 289 -41.28 4.86 3.71
C THR A 289 -41.92 6.04 4.44
N LYS A 290 -42.83 6.68 3.72
CA LYS A 290 -43.97 7.38 4.30
C LYS A 290 -45.23 6.67 3.88
#